data_10f257108322d7ad239914c5ff43dbc2
#
_entry.id   10f257108322d7ad239914c5ff43dbc2
#
_cell.length_a   1.000
_cell.length_b   1.000
_cell.length_c   1.000
_cell.angle_alpha   90.00
_cell.angle_beta   90.00
_cell.angle_gamma   90.00
#
_symmetry.space_group_name_H-M   'P 1'
#
loop_
_entity.id
_entity.type
_entity.pdbx_description
1 polymer ?
#
loop_
_entity_poly.entity_id
_entity_poly.type
_entity_poly.pdbx_seq_one_letter_code
_entity_poly.pdbx_strand_id
1 'polypeptide(L)'
;YYAVLTLGQILEKSENNKFAEVVIGDYPEIEFRGFIEGFYGTPWSHEERMSLMKDCSEYKMNTYIYAPKDDPYHRSNWKDLYPEEEAKQIAELAQAGAENNVNFCWTIHPGATLQFTEADFDALIAKYEQLYDLGVRQFGVLFDDTDDWTNGKKQAEWINRIDTEFVKAKGDVAPMIVISARYNSAWGPSMNNYFKPFMQTLHSDIQVMWTGHATMSNVSKDVMEWPKTQTGVDKDLAVWWNYPVNDYCDSRLLMAPLHNLNTDLDNVSGFFSNPMNQAEASKVALYSIADYTWNTDEFDYMKSWETSIEKLVPEIKEEFMRFASNTCYLKDDGGASGAFEYDESWYLAEKIDALKLSLI
;
A
#
# COMPACT_ATOMS: atom_id res chain seq x y z
N TYR A 1 -10.03 -17.81 -8.20
CA TYR A 1 -8.88 -17.14 -8.82
C TYR A 1 -7.57 -17.61 -8.18
N TYR A 2 -7.34 -17.39 -6.88
CA TYR A 2 -6.09 -17.73 -6.19
C TYR A 2 -5.71 -19.22 -6.26
N ALA A 3 -6.67 -20.13 -6.20
CA ALA A 3 -6.41 -21.56 -6.36
C ALA A 3 -5.78 -21.90 -7.73
N VAL A 4 -6.15 -21.15 -8.79
CA VAL A 4 -5.56 -21.30 -10.12
C VAL A 4 -4.10 -20.82 -10.12
N LEU A 5 -3.82 -19.71 -9.45
CA LEU A 5 -2.45 -19.22 -9.30
C LEU A 5 -1.58 -20.20 -8.51
N THR A 6 -2.10 -20.74 -7.40
CA THR A 6 -1.41 -21.77 -6.61
C THR A 6 -1.16 -23.03 -7.44
N LEU A 7 -2.13 -23.45 -8.25
CA LEU A 7 -1.92 -24.57 -9.18
C LEU A 7 -0.82 -24.25 -10.20
N GLY A 8 -0.77 -23.02 -10.74
CA GLY A 8 0.32 -22.57 -11.61
C GLY A 8 1.69 -22.73 -10.96
N GLN A 9 1.83 -22.26 -9.71
CA GLN A 9 3.08 -22.39 -8.93
C GLN A 9 3.51 -23.85 -8.71
N ILE A 10 2.55 -24.77 -8.53
CA ILE A 10 2.83 -26.22 -8.42
C ILE A 10 3.33 -26.76 -9.77
N LEU A 11 2.70 -26.34 -10.87
CA LEU A 11 3.06 -26.75 -12.22
C LEU A 11 4.48 -26.28 -12.60
N GLU A 12 4.82 -25.03 -12.29
CA GLU A 12 6.16 -24.48 -12.51
C GLU A 12 7.27 -25.27 -11.80
N LYS A 13 6.98 -25.78 -10.60
CA LYS A 13 7.92 -26.59 -9.81
C LYS A 13 7.88 -28.09 -10.13
N SER A 14 7.02 -28.53 -11.05
CA SER A 14 6.89 -29.94 -11.39
C SER A 14 7.96 -30.36 -12.38
N GLU A 15 8.56 -31.53 -12.14
CA GLU A 15 9.51 -32.16 -13.06
C GLU A 15 8.86 -33.29 -13.87
N ASN A 16 9.15 -33.34 -15.18
CA ASN A 16 8.69 -34.42 -16.08
C ASN A 16 7.17 -34.64 -16.08
N ASN A 17 6.37 -33.57 -15.95
CA ASN A 17 4.90 -33.61 -15.85
C ASN A 17 4.38 -34.50 -14.69
N LYS A 18 5.14 -34.63 -13.63
CA LYS A 18 4.74 -35.35 -12.42
C LYS A 18 4.51 -34.38 -11.28
N PHE A 19 3.35 -34.47 -10.66
CA PHE A 19 3.01 -33.70 -9.47
C PHE A 19 3.06 -34.60 -8.24
N ALA A 20 3.45 -34.04 -7.10
CA ALA A 20 3.22 -34.71 -5.83
C ALA A 20 1.70 -34.78 -5.57
N GLU A 21 1.25 -35.88 -4.99
CA GLU A 21 -0.10 -35.97 -4.44
C GLU A 21 -0.13 -35.13 -3.16
N VAL A 22 -0.77 -33.99 -3.20
CA VAL A 22 -0.81 -33.02 -2.09
C VAL A 22 -2.24 -32.53 -1.86
N VAL A 23 -2.54 -32.21 -0.61
CA VAL A 23 -3.71 -31.41 -0.23
C VAL A 23 -3.18 -30.07 0.30
N ILE A 24 -3.60 -28.98 -0.31
CA ILE A 24 -3.14 -27.62 0.02
C ILE A 24 -4.33 -26.85 0.59
N GLY A 25 -4.20 -26.39 1.83
CA GLY A 25 -5.04 -25.34 2.40
C GLY A 25 -4.29 -24.02 2.26
N ASP A 26 -4.74 -23.16 1.37
CA ASP A 26 -4.04 -21.93 1.01
C ASP A 26 -5.03 -20.75 1.03
N TYR A 27 -4.81 -19.79 1.93
CA TYR A 27 -5.62 -18.59 2.09
C TYR A 27 -4.77 -17.44 2.63
N PRO A 28 -5.10 -16.18 2.33
CA PRO A 28 -4.35 -15.06 2.84
C PRO A 28 -4.62 -14.82 4.33
N GLU A 29 -3.60 -14.49 5.09
CA GLU A 29 -3.74 -14.08 6.50
C GLU A 29 -4.18 -12.62 6.60
N ILE A 30 -3.76 -11.77 5.66
CA ILE A 30 -4.24 -10.39 5.57
C ILE A 30 -5.22 -10.28 4.38
N GLU A 31 -6.45 -9.89 4.65
CA GLU A 31 -7.54 -9.89 3.66
C GLU A 31 -7.27 -8.93 2.49
N PHE A 32 -6.97 -7.66 2.78
CA PHE A 32 -6.69 -6.65 1.76
C PHE A 32 -5.19 -6.39 1.65
N ARG A 33 -4.64 -6.65 0.46
CA ARG A 33 -3.20 -6.64 0.19
C ARG A 33 -2.93 -5.88 -1.09
N GLY A 34 -2.01 -4.94 -1.06
CA GLY A 34 -1.74 -4.18 -2.28
C GLY A 34 -0.80 -3.01 -2.08
N PHE A 35 -1.01 -2.01 -2.90
CA PHE A 35 -0.17 -0.83 -2.92
C PHE A 35 -0.99 0.45 -3.13
N ILE A 36 -0.42 1.57 -2.69
CA ILE A 36 -0.96 2.91 -2.87
C ILE A 36 0.04 3.76 -3.64
N GLU A 37 -0.39 4.40 -4.74
CA GLU A 37 0.40 5.41 -5.45
C GLU A 37 0.33 6.73 -4.69
N GLY A 38 1.01 6.80 -3.53
CA GLY A 38 0.91 7.91 -2.59
C GLY A 38 2.17 8.77 -2.48
N PHE A 39 3.21 8.46 -3.25
CA PHE A 39 4.51 9.13 -3.24
C PHE A 39 4.48 10.51 -3.93
N TYR A 40 5.46 11.34 -3.60
CA TYR A 40 5.74 12.60 -4.29
C TYR A 40 6.75 12.39 -5.43
N GLY A 41 6.81 13.36 -6.36
CA GLY A 41 7.72 13.32 -7.52
C GLY A 41 7.05 12.86 -8.79
N THR A 42 7.79 12.23 -9.70
CA THR A 42 7.25 11.79 -10.99
C THR A 42 6.27 10.64 -10.81
N PRO A 43 5.01 10.77 -11.24
CA PRO A 43 4.03 9.70 -11.14
C PRO A 43 4.35 8.57 -12.12
N TRP A 44 3.75 7.45 -11.90
CA TRP A 44 3.81 6.36 -12.88
C TRP A 44 3.06 6.71 -14.17
N SER A 45 3.57 6.21 -15.28
CA SER A 45 2.84 6.24 -16.55
C SER A 45 1.61 5.33 -16.49
N HIS A 46 0.70 5.51 -17.43
CA HIS A 46 -0.48 4.65 -17.56
C HIS A 46 -0.08 3.17 -17.75
N GLU A 47 0.93 2.91 -18.57
CA GLU A 47 1.48 1.58 -18.85
C GLU A 47 2.09 0.94 -17.60
N GLU A 48 2.82 1.71 -16.79
CA GLU A 48 3.38 1.23 -15.53
C GLU A 48 2.29 0.85 -14.52
N ARG A 49 1.22 1.64 -14.40
CA ARG A 49 0.06 1.31 -13.55
C ARG A 49 -0.60 0.00 -13.99
N MET A 50 -0.80 -0.19 -15.30
CA MET A 50 -1.35 -1.42 -15.87
C MET A 50 -0.45 -2.63 -15.58
N SER A 51 0.86 -2.48 -15.79
CA SER A 51 1.86 -3.51 -15.52
C SER A 51 1.89 -3.92 -14.05
N LEU A 52 1.92 -2.93 -13.13
CA LEU A 52 1.91 -3.21 -11.69
C LEU A 52 0.65 -3.94 -11.23
N MET A 53 -0.53 -3.55 -11.72
CA MET A 53 -1.77 -4.27 -11.39
C MET A 53 -1.72 -5.72 -11.83
N LYS A 54 -1.21 -5.99 -13.03
CA LYS A 54 -1.07 -7.35 -13.55
C LYS A 54 -0.10 -8.17 -12.70
N ASP A 55 1.13 -7.67 -12.51
CA ASP A 55 2.17 -8.42 -11.79
C ASP A 55 1.80 -8.65 -10.32
N CYS A 56 1.27 -7.61 -9.65
CA CYS A 56 0.82 -7.73 -8.25
C CYS A 56 -0.37 -8.69 -8.09
N SER A 57 -1.25 -8.78 -9.11
CA SER A 57 -2.30 -9.79 -9.16
C SER A 57 -1.74 -11.22 -9.23
N GLU A 58 -0.71 -11.44 -10.04
CA GLU A 58 0.00 -12.73 -10.12
C GLU A 58 0.66 -13.11 -8.78
N TYR A 59 1.06 -12.11 -7.97
CA TYR A 59 1.56 -12.27 -6.60
C TYR A 59 0.45 -12.37 -5.56
N LYS A 60 -0.82 -12.46 -5.99
CA LYS A 60 -2.02 -12.55 -5.14
C LYS A 60 -2.33 -11.28 -4.33
N MET A 61 -1.81 -10.12 -4.70
CA MET A 61 -2.33 -8.84 -4.23
C MET A 61 -3.72 -8.57 -4.85
N ASN A 62 -4.55 -7.80 -4.15
CA ASN A 62 -5.95 -7.59 -4.55
C ASN A 62 -6.42 -6.13 -4.49
N THR A 63 -5.54 -5.17 -4.21
CA THR A 63 -5.95 -3.77 -4.08
C THR A 63 -4.89 -2.83 -4.63
N TYR A 64 -5.29 -1.92 -5.50
CA TYR A 64 -4.51 -0.76 -5.91
C TYR A 64 -5.26 0.53 -5.52
N ILE A 65 -4.65 1.33 -4.66
CA ILE A 65 -5.19 2.61 -4.22
C ILE A 65 -4.57 3.72 -5.08
N TYR A 66 -5.41 4.34 -5.89
CA TYR A 66 -5.03 5.43 -6.78
C TYR A 66 -5.03 6.76 -6.03
N ALA A 67 -3.85 7.31 -5.77
CA ALA A 67 -3.66 8.56 -5.02
C ALA A 67 -2.46 9.40 -5.53
N PRO A 68 -2.21 9.51 -6.86
CA PRO A 68 -1.05 10.22 -7.38
C PRO A 68 -1.09 11.71 -7.00
N LYS A 69 0.02 12.21 -6.46
CA LYS A 69 0.10 13.58 -5.91
C LYS A 69 0.02 14.68 -6.97
N ASP A 70 0.22 14.35 -8.24
CA ASP A 70 0.16 15.27 -9.39
C ASP A 70 -1.17 15.23 -10.15
N ASP A 71 -2.09 14.32 -9.84
CA ASP A 71 -3.43 14.34 -10.41
C ASP A 71 -4.24 15.50 -9.83
N PRO A 72 -4.53 16.56 -10.62
CA PRO A 72 -5.27 17.70 -10.12
C PRO A 72 -6.70 17.34 -9.73
N TYR A 73 -7.33 16.37 -10.39
CA TYR A 73 -8.73 15.97 -10.13
C TYR A 73 -8.87 15.12 -8.87
N HIS A 74 -7.78 14.50 -8.43
CA HIS A 74 -7.67 13.86 -7.13
C HIS A 74 -7.44 14.89 -6.00
N ARG A 75 -6.74 16.04 -6.27
CA ARG A 75 -6.30 17.02 -5.26
C ARG A 75 -6.83 18.43 -5.50
N SER A 76 -6.06 19.27 -6.21
CA SER A 76 -6.30 20.71 -6.29
C SER A 76 -7.65 21.09 -6.92
N ASN A 77 -8.06 20.32 -7.92
CA ASN A 77 -9.30 20.52 -8.68
C ASN A 77 -10.32 19.42 -8.35
N TRP A 78 -10.34 18.98 -7.10
CA TRP A 78 -11.14 17.83 -6.68
C TRP A 78 -12.64 17.98 -6.92
N LYS A 79 -13.14 19.22 -7.10
CA LYS A 79 -14.54 19.52 -7.42
C LYS A 79 -14.88 19.38 -8.91
N ASP A 80 -13.86 19.43 -9.78
CA ASP A 80 -14.08 19.36 -11.23
C ASP A 80 -14.14 17.89 -11.67
N LEU A 81 -15.02 17.58 -12.61
CA LEU A 81 -15.09 16.26 -13.24
C LEU A 81 -13.84 16.03 -14.11
N TYR A 82 -13.47 14.78 -14.28
CA TYR A 82 -12.44 14.42 -15.25
C TYR A 82 -12.86 14.77 -16.67
N PRO A 83 -12.00 15.42 -17.46
CA PRO A 83 -12.19 15.54 -18.91
C PRO A 83 -12.16 14.16 -19.59
N GLU A 84 -12.64 14.12 -20.84
CA GLU A 84 -12.87 12.87 -21.56
C GLU A 84 -11.63 11.97 -21.68
N GLU A 85 -10.46 12.54 -21.98
CA GLU A 85 -9.22 11.77 -22.17
C GLU A 85 -8.72 11.15 -20.87
N GLU A 86 -8.70 11.92 -19.77
CA GLU A 86 -8.30 11.44 -18.44
C GLU A 86 -9.34 10.46 -17.87
N ALA A 87 -10.64 10.73 -18.10
CA ALA A 87 -11.71 9.82 -17.71
C ALA A 87 -11.59 8.45 -18.41
N LYS A 88 -11.17 8.43 -19.67
CA LYS A 88 -10.88 7.20 -20.40
C LYS A 88 -9.75 6.41 -19.76
N GLN A 89 -8.67 7.06 -19.35
CA GLN A 89 -7.57 6.38 -18.64
C GLN A 89 -8.04 5.77 -17.32
N ILE A 90 -8.88 6.46 -16.55
CA ILE A 90 -9.47 5.91 -15.32
C ILE A 90 -10.36 4.69 -15.63
N ALA A 91 -11.15 4.73 -16.71
CA ALA A 91 -11.97 3.60 -17.12
C ALA A 91 -11.10 2.37 -17.48
N GLU A 92 -10.00 2.59 -18.21
CA GLU A 92 -9.05 1.53 -18.56
C GLU A 92 -8.40 0.91 -17.31
N LEU A 93 -8.03 1.73 -16.29
CA LEU A 93 -7.51 1.24 -15.03
C LEU A 93 -8.56 0.43 -14.24
N ALA A 94 -9.80 0.91 -14.19
CA ALA A 94 -10.90 0.19 -13.52
C ALA A 94 -11.18 -1.16 -14.20
N GLN A 95 -11.17 -1.19 -15.53
CA GLN A 95 -11.31 -2.42 -16.31
C GLN A 95 -10.15 -3.38 -16.05
N ALA A 96 -8.92 -2.90 -16.08
CA ALA A 96 -7.74 -3.72 -15.79
C ALA A 96 -7.78 -4.30 -14.38
N GLY A 97 -8.22 -3.53 -13.39
CA GLY A 97 -8.45 -4.03 -12.04
C GLY A 97 -9.44 -5.21 -12.02
N ALA A 98 -10.58 -5.06 -12.69
CA ALA A 98 -11.58 -6.12 -12.77
C ALA A 98 -11.05 -7.38 -13.48
N GLU A 99 -10.32 -7.23 -14.58
CA GLU A 99 -9.74 -8.33 -15.36
C GLU A 99 -8.66 -9.10 -14.57
N ASN A 100 -7.91 -8.39 -13.70
CA ASN A 100 -6.83 -8.95 -12.89
C ASN A 100 -7.25 -9.32 -11.46
N ASN A 101 -8.53 -9.23 -11.10
CA ASN A 101 -9.03 -9.46 -9.74
C ASN A 101 -8.34 -8.56 -8.69
N VAL A 102 -8.12 -7.30 -9.06
CA VAL A 102 -7.58 -6.24 -8.23
C VAL A 102 -8.64 -5.16 -8.05
N ASN A 103 -8.96 -4.81 -6.83
CA ASN A 103 -9.83 -3.67 -6.54
C ASN A 103 -9.08 -2.38 -6.89
N PHE A 104 -9.51 -1.71 -7.94
CA PHE A 104 -9.06 -0.37 -8.26
C PHE A 104 -9.81 0.62 -7.37
N CYS A 105 -9.16 1.07 -6.29
CA CYS A 105 -9.71 2.03 -5.34
C CYS A 105 -9.31 3.44 -5.74
N TRP A 106 -10.24 4.20 -6.29
CA TRP A 106 -10.00 5.62 -6.56
C TRP A 106 -10.20 6.46 -5.30
N THR A 107 -9.28 7.37 -5.01
CA THR A 107 -9.35 8.20 -3.81
C THR A 107 -9.42 9.68 -4.13
N ILE A 108 -9.94 10.48 -3.18
CA ILE A 108 -9.95 11.93 -3.23
C ILE A 108 -9.18 12.51 -2.06
N HIS A 109 -8.38 13.55 -2.31
CA HIS A 109 -7.68 14.32 -1.30
C HIS A 109 -8.11 15.80 -1.38
N PRO A 110 -9.24 16.17 -0.73
CA PRO A 110 -9.82 17.51 -0.88
C PRO A 110 -9.00 18.61 -0.18
N GLY A 111 -7.99 18.24 0.62
CA GLY A 111 -7.05 19.14 1.26
C GLY A 111 -7.70 20.25 2.09
N ALA A 112 -7.00 21.37 2.19
CA ALA A 112 -7.46 22.55 2.94
C ALA A 112 -8.63 23.31 2.28
N THR A 113 -9.02 22.94 1.05
CA THR A 113 -10.11 23.62 0.33
C THR A 113 -11.50 23.09 0.68
N LEU A 114 -11.57 21.95 1.38
CA LEU A 114 -12.83 21.40 1.86
C LEU A 114 -13.45 22.27 2.97
N GLN A 115 -14.63 22.77 2.73
CA GLN A 115 -15.39 23.59 3.68
C GLN A 115 -16.55 22.83 4.36
N PHE A 116 -16.79 21.58 3.95
CA PHE A 116 -17.89 20.73 4.42
C PHE A 116 -19.28 21.37 4.17
N THR A 117 -19.45 22.04 3.04
CA THR A 117 -20.73 22.62 2.59
C THR A 117 -21.50 21.61 1.76
N GLU A 118 -22.83 21.88 1.56
CA GLU A 118 -23.62 21.07 0.61
C GLU A 118 -23.02 21.11 -0.81
N ALA A 119 -22.53 22.28 -1.25
CA ALA A 119 -21.87 22.40 -2.56
C ALA A 119 -20.60 21.55 -2.66
N ASP A 120 -19.84 21.40 -1.57
CA ASP A 120 -18.70 20.49 -1.53
C ASP A 120 -19.16 19.01 -1.64
N PHE A 121 -20.22 18.67 -0.95
CA PHE A 121 -20.79 17.33 -0.98
C PHE A 121 -21.33 16.98 -2.37
N ASP A 122 -22.11 17.88 -2.96
CA ASP A 122 -22.68 17.70 -4.30
C ASP A 122 -21.58 17.53 -5.37
N ALA A 123 -20.50 18.33 -5.28
CA ALA A 123 -19.36 18.24 -6.20
C ALA A 123 -18.63 16.87 -6.06
N LEU A 124 -18.45 16.40 -4.83
CA LEU A 124 -17.82 15.10 -4.58
C LEU A 124 -18.71 13.95 -5.11
N ILE A 125 -20.01 13.99 -4.81
CA ILE A 125 -20.93 12.95 -5.28
C ILE A 125 -20.98 12.94 -6.81
N ALA A 126 -21.04 14.11 -7.46
CA ALA A 126 -21.00 14.19 -8.92
C ALA A 126 -19.73 13.53 -9.52
N LYS A 127 -18.58 13.73 -8.88
CA LYS A 127 -17.34 13.06 -9.28
C LYS A 127 -17.39 11.54 -9.04
N TYR A 128 -17.89 11.11 -7.90
CA TYR A 128 -18.01 9.68 -7.60
C TYR A 128 -19.00 8.99 -8.54
N GLU A 129 -20.09 9.66 -8.94
CA GLU A 129 -21.01 9.15 -9.96
C GLU A 129 -20.30 9.01 -11.31
N GLN A 130 -19.53 10.02 -11.76
CA GLN A 130 -18.73 9.90 -12.98
C GLN A 130 -17.82 8.67 -12.93
N LEU A 131 -17.07 8.51 -11.85
CA LEU A 131 -16.11 7.42 -11.68
C LEU A 131 -16.82 6.04 -11.58
N TYR A 132 -17.96 5.98 -10.93
CA TYR A 132 -18.79 4.78 -10.87
C TYR A 132 -19.25 4.35 -12.26
N ASP A 133 -19.69 5.31 -13.09
CA ASP A 133 -20.08 5.07 -14.49
C ASP A 133 -18.90 4.58 -15.35
N LEU A 134 -17.67 4.99 -14.99
CA LEU A 134 -16.42 4.51 -15.60
C LEU A 134 -15.96 3.12 -15.10
N GLY A 135 -16.69 2.51 -14.17
CA GLY A 135 -16.40 1.16 -13.68
C GLY A 135 -15.70 1.09 -12.34
N VAL A 136 -15.37 2.20 -11.68
CA VAL A 136 -14.77 2.20 -10.33
C VAL A 136 -15.78 1.62 -9.34
N ARG A 137 -15.32 0.70 -8.47
CA ARG A 137 -16.18 0.01 -7.47
C ARG A 137 -15.62 0.08 -6.04
N GLN A 138 -14.56 0.86 -5.82
CA GLN A 138 -14.08 1.20 -4.48
C GLN A 138 -13.60 2.65 -4.46
N PHE A 139 -13.90 3.36 -3.37
CA PHE A 139 -13.60 4.78 -3.22
C PHE A 139 -12.95 5.05 -1.89
N GLY A 140 -12.15 6.11 -1.82
CA GLY A 140 -11.51 6.52 -0.59
C GLY A 140 -11.42 8.03 -0.43
N VAL A 141 -11.22 8.46 0.83
CA VAL A 141 -10.96 9.86 1.18
C VAL A 141 -9.67 9.95 1.95
N LEU A 142 -8.75 10.77 1.49
CA LEU A 142 -7.44 10.96 2.09
C LEU A 142 -7.34 12.37 2.68
N PHE A 143 -6.90 12.46 3.95
CA PHE A 143 -6.64 13.71 4.66
C PHE A 143 -5.18 13.84 5.12
N ASP A 144 -4.32 12.91 4.68
CA ASP A 144 -2.88 12.95 4.97
C ASP A 144 -2.26 14.30 4.56
N ASP A 145 -1.20 14.67 5.27
CA ASP A 145 -0.43 15.90 5.02
C ASP A 145 -1.25 17.20 5.04
N THR A 146 -2.35 17.23 5.77
CA THR A 146 -3.13 18.44 6.03
C THR A 146 -2.87 19.00 7.42
N ASP A 147 -2.91 20.33 7.57
CA ASP A 147 -2.76 21.02 8.87
C ASP A 147 -4.04 20.99 9.71
N ASP A 148 -4.84 19.94 9.60
CA ASP A 148 -6.05 19.81 10.39
C ASP A 148 -5.79 19.08 11.71
N TRP A 149 -5.97 19.77 12.81
CA TRP A 149 -5.71 19.28 14.17
C TRP A 149 -6.95 19.15 15.03
N THR A 150 -8.11 19.54 14.53
CA THR A 150 -9.33 19.66 15.36
C THR A 150 -10.62 19.13 14.73
N ASN A 151 -10.68 18.96 13.42
CA ASN A 151 -11.91 18.61 12.72
C ASN A 151 -12.15 17.10 12.55
N GLY A 152 -11.45 16.23 13.28
CA GLY A 152 -11.56 14.78 13.10
C GLY A 152 -12.98 14.25 13.13
N LYS A 153 -13.79 14.70 14.10
CA LYS A 153 -15.21 14.33 14.17
C LYS A 153 -15.98 14.77 12.92
N LYS A 154 -15.78 16.01 12.46
CA LYS A 154 -16.47 16.56 11.30
C LYS A 154 -16.07 15.84 10.01
N GLN A 155 -14.80 15.49 9.87
CA GLN A 155 -14.34 14.66 8.75
C GLN A 155 -14.99 13.28 8.76
N ALA A 156 -15.07 12.63 9.92
CA ALA A 156 -15.73 11.33 10.04
C ALA A 156 -17.24 11.40 9.74
N GLU A 157 -17.95 12.45 10.22
CA GLU A 157 -19.36 12.67 9.89
C GLU A 157 -19.58 12.85 8.39
N TRP A 158 -18.66 13.56 7.71
CA TRP A 158 -18.72 13.78 6.28
C TRP A 158 -18.44 12.50 5.49
N ILE A 159 -17.47 11.70 5.90
CA ILE A 159 -17.19 10.39 5.33
C ILE A 159 -18.38 9.44 5.52
N ASN A 160 -18.99 9.42 6.71
CA ASN A 160 -20.17 8.60 7.00
C ASN A 160 -21.36 8.97 6.10
N ARG A 161 -21.51 10.25 5.77
CA ARG A 161 -22.54 10.70 4.84
C ARG A 161 -22.27 10.16 3.42
N ILE A 162 -21.03 10.22 2.95
CA ILE A 162 -20.63 9.63 1.65
C ILE A 162 -20.90 8.11 1.66
N ASP A 163 -20.50 7.44 2.71
CA ASP A 163 -20.71 5.99 2.87
C ASP A 163 -22.19 5.63 2.78
N THR A 164 -23.05 6.41 3.45
CA THR A 164 -24.49 6.16 3.49
C THR A 164 -25.18 6.52 2.17
N GLU A 165 -24.95 7.75 1.67
CA GLU A 165 -25.71 8.32 0.55
C GLU A 165 -25.18 7.87 -0.82
N PHE A 166 -23.92 7.39 -0.89
CA PHE A 166 -23.34 6.90 -2.13
C PHE A 166 -22.96 5.41 -2.04
N VAL A 167 -21.99 5.03 -1.19
CA VAL A 167 -21.43 3.66 -1.20
C VAL A 167 -22.51 2.61 -0.92
N LYS A 168 -23.22 2.75 0.19
CA LYS A 168 -24.30 1.81 0.56
C LYS A 168 -25.52 1.90 -0.36
N ALA A 169 -25.79 3.09 -0.90
CA ALA A 169 -26.92 3.28 -1.82
C ALA A 169 -26.72 2.58 -3.17
N LYS A 170 -25.44 2.47 -3.66
CA LYS A 170 -25.12 1.72 -4.89
C LYS A 170 -25.27 0.21 -4.71
N GLY A 171 -24.89 -0.33 -3.57
CA GLY A 171 -25.04 -1.75 -3.22
C GLY A 171 -23.99 -2.69 -3.83
N ASP A 172 -23.22 -2.23 -4.82
CA ASP A 172 -22.13 -2.98 -5.48
C ASP A 172 -20.76 -2.27 -5.37
N VAL A 173 -20.66 -1.28 -4.48
CA VAL A 173 -19.42 -0.57 -4.15
C VAL A 173 -18.84 -1.17 -2.88
N ALA A 174 -17.54 -1.49 -2.91
CA ALA A 174 -16.81 -2.03 -1.76
C ALA A 174 -16.69 -0.98 -0.63
N PRO A 175 -16.47 -1.41 0.62
CA PRO A 175 -16.24 -0.50 1.74
C PRO A 175 -15.16 0.53 1.44
N MET A 176 -15.36 1.75 1.94
CA MET A 176 -14.41 2.85 1.74
C MET A 176 -13.09 2.59 2.42
N ILE A 177 -12.01 3.12 1.82
CA ILE A 177 -10.67 3.19 2.43
C ILE A 177 -10.36 4.66 2.72
N VAL A 178 -9.96 4.97 3.95
CA VAL A 178 -9.70 6.35 4.35
C VAL A 178 -8.39 6.47 5.14
N ILE A 179 -7.79 7.65 5.12
CA ILE A 179 -6.74 8.02 6.06
C ILE A 179 -7.07 9.36 6.70
N SER A 180 -6.86 9.44 8.00
CA SER A 180 -7.06 10.67 8.77
C SER A 180 -5.87 11.62 8.63
N ALA A 181 -6.04 12.90 8.95
CA ALA A 181 -4.92 13.86 8.95
C ALA A 181 -3.87 13.54 10.03
N ARG A 182 -4.20 12.71 10.99
CA ARG A 182 -3.31 12.23 12.06
C ARG A 182 -3.20 10.72 11.99
N TYR A 183 -2.29 10.25 11.15
CA TYR A 183 -2.16 8.87 10.72
C TYR A 183 -1.01 8.10 11.39
N ASN A 184 -0.35 8.70 12.43
CA ASN A 184 0.63 8.02 13.27
C ASN A 184 0.65 8.56 14.72
N SER A 185 1.24 7.81 15.64
CA SER A 185 1.23 8.17 17.07
C SER A 185 2.21 9.28 17.47
N ALA A 186 3.16 9.66 16.61
CA ALA A 186 4.18 10.68 16.93
C ALA A 186 3.59 12.08 17.20
N TRP A 187 2.37 12.34 16.70
CA TRP A 187 1.71 13.64 16.87
C TRP A 187 0.99 13.84 18.21
N GLY A 188 1.19 12.94 19.18
CA GLY A 188 0.90 13.14 20.61
C GLY A 188 -0.48 13.73 20.93
N PRO A 189 -0.54 14.97 21.45
CA PRO A 189 -1.79 15.56 21.95
C PRO A 189 -2.92 15.69 20.95
N SER A 190 -2.62 15.80 19.66
CA SER A 190 -3.64 15.83 18.61
C SER A 190 -4.44 14.55 18.50
N MET A 191 -3.92 13.45 19.02
CA MET A 191 -4.63 12.18 19.03
C MET A 191 -5.95 12.24 19.81
N ASN A 192 -5.97 12.90 20.96
CA ASN A 192 -7.18 13.06 21.77
C ASN A 192 -8.20 14.04 21.15
N ASN A 193 -7.72 15.10 20.50
CA ASN A 193 -8.58 16.15 19.96
C ASN A 193 -9.04 15.89 18.53
N TYR A 194 -8.33 15.06 17.80
CA TYR A 194 -8.59 14.77 16.41
C TYR A 194 -8.86 13.29 16.15
N PHE A 195 -7.88 12.40 16.41
CA PHE A 195 -7.95 11.00 15.99
C PHE A 195 -9.00 10.20 16.77
N LYS A 196 -9.05 10.37 18.09
CA LYS A 196 -10.04 9.69 18.93
C LYS A 196 -11.48 10.03 18.52
N PRO A 197 -11.90 11.31 18.42
CA PRO A 197 -13.24 11.62 17.92
C PRO A 197 -13.46 11.22 16.47
N PHE A 198 -12.45 11.21 15.61
CA PHE A 198 -12.55 10.66 14.26
C PHE A 198 -12.94 9.18 14.31
N MET A 199 -12.17 8.35 15.01
CA MET A 199 -12.40 6.91 15.12
C MET A 199 -13.73 6.56 15.79
N GLN A 200 -14.10 7.29 16.85
CA GLN A 200 -15.35 7.06 17.56
C GLN A 200 -16.61 7.44 16.79
N THR A 201 -16.46 8.27 15.76
CA THR A 201 -17.58 8.75 14.93
C THR A 201 -17.72 7.93 13.64
N LEU A 202 -16.62 7.45 13.09
CA LEU A 202 -16.59 6.77 11.80
C LEU A 202 -17.38 5.45 11.84
N HIS A 203 -18.09 5.12 10.76
CA HIS A 203 -18.77 3.84 10.62
C HIS A 203 -17.79 2.66 10.70
N SER A 204 -18.24 1.56 11.29
CA SER A 204 -17.37 0.42 11.62
C SER A 204 -16.84 -0.34 10.40
N ASP A 205 -17.54 -0.29 9.29
CA ASP A 205 -17.23 -0.98 8.03
C ASP A 205 -16.25 -0.20 7.14
N ILE A 206 -15.98 1.08 7.42
CA ILE A 206 -15.01 1.89 6.67
C ILE A 206 -13.59 1.52 7.11
N GLN A 207 -12.73 1.14 6.17
CA GLN A 207 -11.34 0.79 6.46
C GLN A 207 -10.49 2.04 6.67
N VAL A 208 -9.70 2.07 7.75
CA VAL A 208 -8.84 3.22 8.11
C VAL A 208 -7.38 2.81 8.00
N MET A 209 -6.59 3.58 7.25
CA MET A 209 -5.15 3.36 7.14
C MET A 209 -4.38 4.08 8.25
N TRP A 210 -3.25 3.46 8.65
CA TRP A 210 -2.37 3.88 9.72
C TRP A 210 -0.92 3.56 9.41
N THR A 211 0.02 4.48 9.65
CA THR A 211 1.44 4.25 9.34
C THR A 211 2.26 3.73 10.53
N GLY A 212 1.69 3.72 11.73
CA GLY A 212 2.37 3.23 12.93
C GLY A 212 2.78 4.33 13.90
N HIS A 213 3.96 4.21 14.51
CA HIS A 213 4.45 5.21 15.46
C HIS A 213 4.95 6.48 14.81
N ALA A 214 5.40 6.41 13.57
CA ALA A 214 5.89 7.51 12.75
C ALA A 214 5.35 7.37 11.33
N THR A 215 5.63 8.36 10.46
CA THR A 215 5.33 8.28 9.03
C THR A 215 5.97 7.06 8.40
N MET A 216 7.21 6.74 8.80
CA MET A 216 7.90 5.48 8.51
C MET A 216 8.12 4.72 9.80
N SER A 217 7.61 3.50 9.88
CA SER A 217 7.61 2.74 11.11
C SER A 217 7.72 1.24 10.84
N ASN A 218 8.32 0.52 11.78
CA ASN A 218 8.18 -0.93 11.84
C ASN A 218 6.70 -1.27 12.04
N VAL A 219 6.28 -2.36 11.44
CA VAL A 219 4.94 -2.90 11.63
C VAL A 219 5.02 -4.06 12.61
N SER A 220 4.28 -3.94 13.72
CA SER A 220 4.16 -4.99 14.73
C SER A 220 2.77 -5.00 15.32
N LYS A 221 2.42 -6.09 15.98
CA LYS A 221 1.15 -6.24 16.67
C LYS A 221 0.89 -5.10 17.66
N ASP A 222 1.87 -4.74 18.49
CA ASP A 222 1.76 -3.66 19.48
C ASP A 222 1.53 -2.29 18.84
N VAL A 223 2.22 -2.04 17.72
CA VAL A 223 2.08 -0.80 16.93
C VAL A 223 0.65 -0.66 16.40
N MET A 224 0.06 -1.75 15.92
CA MET A 224 -1.30 -1.76 15.40
C MET A 224 -2.39 -1.85 16.48
N GLU A 225 -2.06 -2.31 17.68
CA GLU A 225 -2.96 -2.30 18.85
C GLU A 225 -3.08 -0.91 19.49
N TRP A 226 -2.07 -0.06 19.35
CA TRP A 226 -2.04 1.27 19.96
C TRP A 226 -3.28 2.13 19.64
N PRO A 227 -3.79 2.23 18.38
CA PRO A 227 -5.00 2.99 18.05
C PRO A 227 -6.24 2.53 18.83
N LYS A 228 -6.45 1.24 19.01
CA LYS A 228 -7.57 0.68 19.80
C LYS A 228 -7.47 1.13 21.24
N THR A 229 -6.30 0.98 21.84
CA THR A 229 -6.04 1.39 23.24
C THR A 229 -6.30 2.88 23.45
N GLN A 230 -5.89 3.74 22.52
CA GLN A 230 -6.03 5.19 22.67
C GLN A 230 -7.46 5.68 22.40
N THR A 231 -8.14 5.09 21.46
CA THR A 231 -9.48 5.54 21.04
C THR A 231 -10.62 4.87 21.81
N GLY A 232 -10.39 3.66 22.31
CA GLY A 232 -11.40 2.78 22.87
C GLY A 232 -12.32 2.17 21.83
N VAL A 233 -11.91 2.19 20.54
CA VAL A 233 -12.64 1.59 19.42
C VAL A 233 -11.96 0.29 19.04
N ASP A 234 -12.65 -0.82 19.18
CA ASP A 234 -12.18 -2.15 18.78
C ASP A 234 -12.33 -2.31 17.26
N LYS A 235 -11.29 -1.90 16.53
CA LYS A 235 -11.24 -1.94 15.08
C LYS A 235 -9.82 -2.16 14.62
N ASP A 236 -9.61 -3.17 13.81
CA ASP A 236 -8.33 -3.38 13.12
C ASP A 236 -8.15 -2.34 12.01
N LEU A 237 -7.00 -1.69 12.00
CA LEU A 237 -6.65 -0.71 10.98
C LEU A 237 -5.87 -1.38 9.87
N ALA A 238 -5.89 -0.78 8.68
CA ALA A 238 -5.02 -1.17 7.60
C ALA A 238 -3.66 -0.47 7.74
N VAL A 239 -2.59 -1.18 7.41
CA VAL A 239 -1.26 -0.59 7.33
C VAL A 239 -1.13 0.22 6.04
N TRP A 240 -0.76 1.49 6.14
CA TRP A 240 -0.10 2.23 5.07
C TRP A 240 1.41 2.17 5.34
N TRP A 241 2.12 1.33 4.63
CA TRP A 241 3.54 1.12 4.85
C TRP A 241 4.38 1.93 3.87
N ASN A 242 5.09 2.93 4.38
CA ASN A 242 5.95 3.81 3.59
C ASN A 242 7.29 3.12 3.25
N TYR A 243 7.20 2.00 2.53
CA TYR A 243 8.30 1.26 1.93
C TYR A 243 7.78 0.53 0.68
N PRO A 244 8.49 0.53 -0.45
CA PRO A 244 9.82 1.10 -0.70
C PRO A 244 9.82 2.57 -1.17
N VAL A 245 8.85 3.39 -0.80
CA VAL A 245 8.85 4.81 -1.20
C VAL A 245 10.21 5.47 -0.98
N ASN A 246 10.69 6.20 -1.99
CA ASN A 246 12.01 6.84 -1.98
C ASN A 246 11.98 8.34 -2.30
N ASP A 247 10.82 8.98 -2.25
CA ASP A 247 10.65 10.40 -2.57
C ASP A 247 11.40 11.34 -1.61
N TYR A 248 11.78 10.88 -0.42
CA TYR A 248 12.63 11.57 0.55
C TYR A 248 14.12 11.24 0.38
N CYS A 249 14.47 10.27 -0.47
CA CYS A 249 15.84 9.80 -0.75
C CYS A 249 15.99 9.35 -2.21
N ASP A 250 15.66 10.22 -3.14
CA ASP A 250 15.51 9.98 -4.59
C ASP A 250 16.76 9.40 -5.28
N SER A 251 17.93 9.51 -4.63
CA SER A 251 19.17 8.88 -5.07
C SER A 251 19.28 7.39 -4.74
N ARG A 252 18.28 6.78 -4.08
CA ARG A 252 18.28 5.38 -3.64
C ARG A 252 17.19 4.57 -4.33
N LEU A 253 17.48 3.30 -4.59
CA LEU A 253 16.50 2.29 -4.95
C LEU A 253 16.35 1.31 -3.78
N LEU A 254 15.18 1.29 -3.17
CA LEU A 254 14.93 0.50 -1.96
C LEU A 254 14.49 -0.92 -2.35
N MET A 255 15.46 -1.78 -2.63
CA MET A 255 15.27 -3.14 -3.10
C MET A 255 15.85 -4.19 -2.15
N ALA A 256 16.00 -3.87 -0.86
CA ALA A 256 16.54 -4.78 0.14
C ALA A 256 15.52 -5.85 0.59
N PRO A 257 15.98 -6.95 1.21
CA PRO A 257 15.10 -7.89 1.91
C PRO A 257 14.32 -7.23 3.05
N LEU A 258 13.07 -7.66 3.28
CA LEU A 258 12.14 -7.02 4.24
C LEU A 258 12.29 -7.58 5.66
N HIS A 259 13.43 -7.39 6.30
CA HIS A 259 13.73 -7.96 7.61
C HIS A 259 12.95 -7.35 8.80
N ASN A 260 12.23 -6.25 8.58
CA ASN A 260 11.54 -5.48 9.63
C ASN A 260 10.03 -5.79 9.74
N LEU A 261 9.56 -6.82 9.09
CA LEU A 261 8.17 -7.27 9.18
C LEU A 261 8.03 -8.36 10.24
N ASN A 262 7.12 -8.16 11.19
CA ASN A 262 6.83 -9.15 12.22
C ASN A 262 5.93 -10.25 11.71
N THR A 263 6.26 -11.50 12.03
CA THR A 263 5.55 -12.68 11.58
C THR A 263 4.27 -12.97 12.38
N ASP A 264 4.00 -12.25 13.47
CA ASP A 264 2.82 -12.41 14.33
C ASP A 264 1.74 -11.32 14.13
N LEU A 265 1.72 -10.68 12.96
CA LEU A 265 0.81 -9.58 12.64
C LEU A 265 -0.58 -10.11 12.25
N ASP A 266 -1.47 -10.26 13.23
CA ASP A 266 -2.82 -10.82 13.09
C ASP A 266 -3.94 -9.79 13.36
N ASN A 267 -3.61 -8.54 13.67
CA ASN A 267 -4.54 -7.49 14.08
C ASN A 267 -4.59 -6.31 13.09
N VAL A 268 -4.63 -6.63 11.80
CA VAL A 268 -4.74 -5.64 10.71
C VAL A 268 -5.85 -6.03 9.74
N SER A 269 -6.56 -5.03 9.23
CA SER A 269 -7.61 -5.22 8.21
C SER A 269 -7.07 -5.22 6.78
N GLY A 270 -5.83 -4.76 6.58
CA GLY A 270 -5.19 -4.69 5.27
C GLY A 270 -3.75 -4.21 5.38
N PHE A 271 -3.01 -4.35 4.27
CA PHE A 271 -1.62 -3.93 4.17
C PHE A 271 -1.35 -3.33 2.78
N PHE A 272 -1.04 -2.04 2.75
CA PHE A 272 -0.80 -1.28 1.52
C PHE A 272 0.59 -0.65 1.53
N SER A 273 1.44 -1.11 0.63
CA SER A 273 2.76 -0.55 0.38
C SER A 273 2.65 0.79 -0.35
N ASN A 274 3.45 1.78 0.02
CA ASN A 274 3.71 2.97 -0.76
C ASN A 274 5.03 2.78 -1.51
N PRO A 275 5.02 2.55 -2.84
CA PRO A 275 6.21 2.18 -3.61
C PRO A 275 7.06 3.37 -4.03
N MET A 276 8.16 3.07 -4.76
CA MET A 276 9.03 4.08 -5.37
C MET A 276 8.40 4.70 -6.62
N ASN A 277 8.89 5.88 -7.02
CA ASN A 277 8.61 6.44 -8.35
C ASN A 277 9.02 5.50 -9.49
N GLN A 278 10.00 4.63 -9.27
CA GLN A 278 10.48 3.64 -10.22
C GLN A 278 9.63 2.36 -10.10
N ALA A 279 8.62 2.25 -10.94
CA ALA A 279 7.64 1.17 -10.92
C ALA A 279 8.28 -0.23 -11.00
N GLU A 280 9.17 -0.44 -11.96
CA GLU A 280 9.83 -1.74 -12.16
C GLU A 280 10.73 -2.14 -10.99
N ALA A 281 11.49 -1.19 -10.42
CA ALA A 281 12.33 -1.45 -9.26
C ALA A 281 11.49 -1.77 -7.99
N SER A 282 10.29 -1.19 -7.89
CA SER A 282 9.35 -1.44 -6.79
C SER A 282 8.86 -2.87 -6.74
N LYS A 283 8.83 -3.59 -7.87
CA LYS A 283 8.33 -4.97 -7.96
C LYS A 283 9.10 -5.93 -7.06
N VAL A 284 10.39 -5.68 -6.79
CA VAL A 284 11.20 -6.48 -5.85
C VAL A 284 10.57 -6.49 -4.45
N ALA A 285 10.29 -5.30 -3.92
CA ALA A 285 9.66 -5.17 -2.61
C ALA A 285 8.19 -5.62 -2.62
N LEU A 286 7.43 -5.26 -3.67
CA LEU A 286 6.02 -5.62 -3.79
C LEU A 286 5.81 -7.14 -3.83
N TYR A 287 6.69 -7.89 -4.48
CA TYR A 287 6.66 -9.35 -4.41
C TYR A 287 6.80 -9.85 -2.98
N SER A 288 7.81 -9.38 -2.25
CA SER A 288 8.05 -9.81 -0.87
C SER A 288 6.92 -9.37 0.09
N ILE A 289 6.31 -8.20 -0.15
CA ILE A 289 5.13 -7.75 0.62
C ILE A 289 3.93 -8.65 0.32
N ALA A 290 3.74 -9.06 -0.93
CA ALA A 290 2.69 -9.99 -1.32
C ALA A 290 2.86 -11.36 -0.64
N ASP A 291 4.07 -11.89 -0.63
CA ASP A 291 4.44 -13.15 0.04
C ASP A 291 4.19 -13.06 1.56
N TYR A 292 4.70 -12.00 2.19
CA TYR A 292 4.46 -11.71 3.61
C TYR A 292 2.97 -11.64 3.96
N THR A 293 2.20 -10.86 3.21
CA THR A 293 0.78 -10.63 3.53
C THR A 293 -0.12 -11.83 3.21
N TRP A 294 0.38 -12.77 2.40
CA TRP A 294 -0.30 -14.02 2.14
C TRP A 294 -0.14 -15.02 3.30
N ASN A 295 1.06 -15.13 3.86
CA ASN A 295 1.38 -16.02 4.98
C ASN A 295 2.45 -15.36 5.87
N THR A 296 2.01 -14.60 6.87
CA THR A 296 2.90 -13.84 7.76
C THR A 296 3.74 -14.77 8.63
N ASP A 297 3.16 -15.87 9.13
CA ASP A 297 3.80 -16.79 10.07
C ASP A 297 5.02 -17.52 9.48
N GLU A 298 4.96 -17.85 8.19
CA GLU A 298 6.01 -18.61 7.50
C GLU A 298 6.91 -17.73 6.60
N PHE A 299 6.79 -16.41 6.74
CA PHE A 299 7.55 -15.47 5.91
C PHE A 299 9.04 -15.53 6.18
N ASP A 300 9.80 -15.90 5.16
CA ASP A 300 11.26 -15.84 5.11
C ASP A 300 11.71 -14.71 4.18
N TYR A 301 12.11 -13.58 4.76
CA TYR A 301 12.43 -12.37 4.03
C TYR A 301 13.59 -12.54 3.03
N MET A 302 14.60 -13.37 3.34
CA MET A 302 15.73 -13.62 2.43
C MET A 302 15.30 -14.47 1.25
N LYS A 303 14.59 -15.57 1.51
CA LYS A 303 14.07 -16.46 0.47
C LYS A 303 13.07 -15.74 -0.43
N SER A 304 12.20 -14.91 0.15
CA SER A 304 11.23 -14.11 -0.60
C SER A 304 11.93 -13.11 -1.51
N TRP A 305 12.96 -12.41 -1.01
CA TRP A 305 13.77 -11.47 -1.78
C TRP A 305 14.51 -12.15 -2.94
N GLU A 306 15.16 -13.28 -2.69
CA GLU A 306 15.84 -14.06 -3.73
C GLU A 306 14.86 -14.54 -4.81
N THR A 307 13.66 -14.99 -4.39
CA THR A 307 12.61 -15.45 -5.31
C THR A 307 12.06 -14.29 -6.15
N SER A 308 11.90 -13.11 -5.56
CA SER A 308 11.43 -11.92 -6.28
C SER A 308 12.38 -11.57 -7.44
N ILE A 309 13.68 -11.55 -7.17
CA ILE A 309 14.72 -11.24 -8.16
C ILE A 309 14.80 -12.34 -9.23
N GLU A 310 14.71 -13.60 -8.83
CA GLU A 310 14.68 -14.73 -9.77
C GLU A 310 13.48 -14.66 -10.73
N LYS A 311 12.32 -14.22 -10.26
CA LYS A 311 11.13 -14.05 -11.12
C LYS A 311 11.26 -12.84 -12.05
N LEU A 312 11.82 -11.75 -11.59
CA LEU A 312 11.90 -10.50 -12.34
C LEU A 312 13.04 -10.50 -13.36
N VAL A 313 14.20 -11.02 -13.01
CA VAL A 313 15.42 -10.96 -13.84
C VAL A 313 16.23 -12.26 -13.75
N PRO A 314 15.66 -13.41 -14.15
CA PRO A 314 16.28 -14.73 -13.96
C PRO A 314 17.66 -14.85 -14.64
N GLU A 315 17.86 -14.17 -15.77
CA GLU A 315 19.12 -14.26 -16.54
C GLU A 315 20.31 -13.60 -15.86
N ILE A 316 20.07 -12.67 -14.94
CA ILE A 316 21.11 -11.89 -14.23
C ILE A 316 20.88 -11.87 -12.72
N LYS A 317 20.25 -12.90 -12.17
CA LYS A 317 19.87 -12.98 -10.74
C LYS A 317 21.01 -12.58 -9.81
N GLU A 318 22.17 -13.20 -9.94
CA GLU A 318 23.31 -12.98 -9.02
C GLU A 318 23.87 -11.55 -9.10
N GLU A 319 23.98 -11.00 -10.31
CA GLU A 319 24.46 -9.65 -10.54
C GLU A 319 23.45 -8.62 -10.00
N PHE A 320 22.17 -8.88 -10.21
CA PHE A 320 21.11 -8.01 -9.72
C PHE A 320 20.99 -8.05 -8.19
N MET A 321 21.15 -9.22 -7.56
CA MET A 321 21.21 -9.33 -6.09
C MET A 321 22.35 -8.49 -5.51
N ARG A 322 23.54 -8.52 -6.13
CA ARG A 322 24.67 -7.65 -5.73
C ARG A 322 24.36 -6.18 -5.90
N PHE A 323 23.68 -5.80 -6.98
CA PHE A 323 23.26 -4.41 -7.20
C PHE A 323 22.23 -3.99 -6.16
N ALA A 324 21.14 -4.74 -6.02
CA ALA A 324 20.03 -4.44 -5.13
C ALA A 324 20.47 -4.30 -3.66
N SER A 325 21.39 -5.16 -3.20
CA SER A 325 21.92 -5.11 -1.85
C SER A 325 22.80 -3.89 -1.55
N ASN A 326 23.28 -3.19 -2.57
CA ASN A 326 24.15 -2.01 -2.42
C ASN A 326 23.45 -0.68 -2.72
N THR A 327 22.16 -0.69 -3.08
CA THR A 327 21.41 0.55 -3.37
C THR A 327 20.56 1.03 -2.20
N CYS A 328 20.37 0.23 -1.17
CA CYS A 328 19.40 0.43 -0.11
C CYS A 328 19.98 0.89 1.25
N TYR A 329 21.20 1.43 1.26
CA TYR A 329 21.80 2.02 2.45
C TYR A 329 21.15 3.36 2.79
N LEU A 330 20.55 3.49 3.98
CA LEU A 330 19.76 4.66 4.39
C LEU A 330 20.32 5.43 5.59
N LYS A 331 21.39 4.96 6.21
CA LYS A 331 21.91 5.47 7.49
C LYS A 331 22.15 6.98 7.54
N ASP A 332 22.52 7.59 6.43
CA ASP A 332 22.87 9.01 6.36
C ASP A 332 21.78 9.88 5.66
N ASP A 333 20.69 9.28 5.23
CA ASP A 333 19.61 10.01 4.51
C ASP A 333 18.60 10.70 5.46
N GLY A 334 19.04 11.06 6.64
CA GLY A 334 18.53 12.18 7.45
C GLY A 334 17.10 12.13 7.94
N GLY A 335 16.44 11.00 7.99
CA GLY A 335 15.06 10.98 8.49
C GLY A 335 14.23 9.77 8.15
N ALA A 336 14.71 8.88 7.33
CA ALA A 336 14.12 7.56 7.27
C ALA A 336 14.26 6.95 8.65
N SER A 337 13.18 6.60 9.29
CA SER A 337 13.22 5.95 10.58
C SER A 337 14.15 4.72 10.47
N GLY A 338 14.95 4.44 11.48
CA GLY A 338 15.83 3.27 11.57
C GLY A 338 15.17 1.92 11.34
N ALA A 339 13.87 1.93 10.98
CA ALA A 339 13.06 0.80 10.59
C ALA A 339 13.57 0.09 9.33
N PHE A 340 14.26 0.79 8.43
CA PHE A 340 14.65 0.28 7.11
C PHE A 340 16.15 0.41 6.87
N GLU A 341 16.94 0.59 7.91
CA GLU A 341 18.39 0.75 7.80
C GLU A 341 19.06 -0.57 7.47
N TYR A 342 19.95 -0.52 6.48
CA TYR A 342 20.94 -1.55 6.19
C TYR A 342 22.34 -0.98 6.30
N ASP A 343 23.28 -1.80 6.75
CA ASP A 343 24.69 -1.44 6.69
C ASP A 343 25.19 -1.41 5.25
N GLU A 344 26.11 -0.50 4.94
CA GLU A 344 26.75 -0.43 3.64
C GLU A 344 27.38 -1.78 3.27
N SER A 345 27.12 -2.25 2.05
CA SER A 345 27.65 -3.52 1.53
C SER A 345 27.35 -4.76 2.39
N TRP A 346 26.26 -4.77 3.14
CA TRP A 346 25.86 -5.87 4.03
C TRP A 346 25.91 -7.26 3.36
N TYR A 347 25.50 -7.36 2.10
CA TYR A 347 25.47 -8.62 1.33
C TYR A 347 26.87 -9.16 1.01
N LEU A 348 27.86 -8.28 0.95
CA LEU A 348 29.27 -8.62 0.65
C LEU A 348 30.14 -8.74 1.90
N ALA A 349 29.63 -8.40 3.08
CA ALA A 349 30.42 -8.31 4.31
C ALA A 349 31.22 -9.58 4.59
N GLU A 350 30.60 -10.76 4.56
CA GLU A 350 31.29 -12.04 4.77
C GLU A 350 32.37 -12.32 3.72
N LYS A 351 32.11 -11.98 2.46
CA LYS A 351 33.06 -12.16 1.36
C LYS A 351 34.29 -11.23 1.51
N ILE A 352 34.04 -10.01 1.95
CA ILE A 352 35.06 -9.01 2.22
C ILE A 352 35.95 -9.47 3.40
N ASP A 353 35.33 -9.98 4.46
CA ASP A 353 36.07 -10.48 5.62
C ASP A 353 36.87 -11.75 5.31
N ALA A 354 36.32 -12.68 4.53
CA ALA A 354 37.05 -13.82 4.04
C ALA A 354 38.29 -13.43 3.18
N LEU A 355 38.09 -12.42 2.31
CA LEU A 355 39.22 -11.87 1.53
C LEU A 355 40.28 -11.25 2.42
N LYS A 356 39.91 -10.43 3.41
CA LYS A 356 40.86 -9.85 4.37
C LYS A 356 41.67 -10.92 5.09
N LEU A 357 41.01 -12.00 5.56
CA LEU A 357 41.65 -13.13 6.22
C LEU A 357 42.61 -13.89 5.31
N SER A 358 42.35 -13.95 4.01
CA SER A 358 43.22 -14.62 3.04
C SER A 358 44.46 -13.83 2.67
N LEU A 359 44.54 -12.55 3.03
CA LEU A 359 45.66 -11.65 2.75
C LEU A 359 46.64 -11.52 3.94
N ILE A 360 46.33 -12.16 5.07
CA ILE A 360 47.19 -12.26 6.27
C ILE A 360 47.87 -13.61 6.29
#